data_d7121e70092c97d30964f2df1659e1d8
#
_entry.id   d7121e70092c97d30964f2df1659e1d8
#
_cell.length_a   1.000
_cell.length_b   1.000
_cell.length_c   1.000
_cell.angle_alpha   90.00
_cell.angle_beta   90.00
_cell.angle_gamma   90.00
#
_symmetry.space_group_name_H-M   'P 1'
#
loop_
_entity.id
_entity.type
_entity.pdbx_description
1 polymer ?
#
loop_
_entity_poly.entity_id
_entity_poly.type
_entity_poly.pdbx_seq_one_letter_code
_entity_poly.pdbx_strand_id
1 'polypeptide(L)'
;MSQYLCHIEPDLLQFEADVIARRPNAVLLDKSYFYPGGGGQLADRGTLQWNGSTVKIDRIEMEGKNAWHVFDEADIGKAPGEKVVASVDPDFRLMMCQLHTGLHILNALVYQRFEGSLVTGVQMAADGTARIDFDLPAVDNNELRKLEPELNSLISDGLQVNAVYLDSTALAREPGVLRSRSVAPPPQDDGTTRIIEIVGLDRQACGGTHLSKTSQSAPLRIMKIENKGQHNRRIRIGLVR
;
A
#
# COMPACT_ATOMS: atom_id res chain seq x y z
N MET A 1 14.41 -9.17 -2.23
CA MET A 1 13.88 -8.89 -0.87
C MET A 1 13.23 -10.15 -0.35
N SER A 2 13.40 -10.49 0.94
CA SER A 2 12.55 -11.50 1.56
C SER A 2 11.11 -11.03 1.52
N GLN A 3 10.18 -11.96 1.38
CA GLN A 3 8.75 -11.68 1.41
C GLN A 3 8.38 -11.06 2.76
N TYR A 4 7.64 -9.95 2.76
CA TYR A 4 7.13 -9.37 4.00
C TYR A 4 6.08 -10.30 4.63
N LEU A 5 6.16 -10.53 5.96
CA LEU A 5 5.19 -11.39 6.65
C LEU A 5 3.76 -10.87 6.54
N CYS A 6 3.56 -9.56 6.48
CA CYS A 6 2.25 -8.94 6.22
C CYS A 6 1.66 -9.26 4.83
N HIS A 7 2.45 -9.85 3.91
CA HIS A 7 1.94 -10.36 2.64
C HIS A 7 1.53 -11.84 2.72
N ILE A 8 2.14 -12.60 3.65
CA ILE A 8 1.86 -14.02 3.86
C ILE A 8 0.60 -14.18 4.71
N GLU A 9 0.51 -13.41 5.79
CA GLU A 9 -0.60 -13.41 6.75
C GLU A 9 -1.12 -11.98 6.94
N PRO A 10 -1.84 -11.43 5.94
CA PRO A 10 -2.24 -10.01 5.94
C PRO A 10 -3.19 -9.63 7.08
N ASP A 11 -3.94 -10.60 7.60
CA ASP A 11 -4.92 -10.40 8.68
C ASP A 11 -4.30 -10.57 10.08
N LEU A 12 -3.03 -11.00 10.19
CA LEU A 12 -2.34 -11.11 11.47
C LEU A 12 -1.81 -9.74 11.90
N LEU A 13 -2.58 -9.06 12.74
CA LEU A 13 -2.30 -7.72 13.21
C LEU A 13 -1.70 -7.67 14.63
N GLN A 14 -1.70 -8.79 15.36
CA GLN A 14 -1.08 -8.90 16.69
C GLN A 14 -0.22 -10.17 16.76
N PHE A 15 1.00 -10.03 17.26
CA PHE A 15 1.96 -11.14 17.30
C PHE A 15 2.99 -10.92 18.42
N GLU A 16 3.56 -12.01 18.91
CA GLU A 16 4.72 -11.97 19.80
C GLU A 16 6.01 -11.93 18.97
N ALA A 17 7.00 -11.16 19.47
CA ALA A 17 8.31 -11.05 18.83
C ALA A 17 9.41 -10.86 19.89
N ASP A 18 10.63 -11.26 19.52
CA ASP A 18 11.84 -11.01 20.29
C ASP A 18 12.53 -9.72 19.81
N VAL A 19 12.95 -8.88 20.76
CA VAL A 19 13.74 -7.67 20.45
C VAL A 19 15.20 -8.06 20.28
N ILE A 20 15.69 -8.06 19.04
CA ILE A 20 17.05 -8.51 18.69
C ILE A 20 18.08 -7.37 18.64
N ALA A 21 17.63 -6.11 18.50
CA ALA A 21 18.50 -4.94 18.59
C ALA A 21 17.72 -3.70 19.06
N ARG A 22 18.43 -2.71 19.61
CA ARG A 22 17.85 -1.48 20.15
C ARG A 22 18.63 -0.25 19.72
N ARG A 23 17.90 0.85 19.52
CA ARG A 23 18.37 2.23 19.37
C ARG A 23 17.63 3.12 20.38
N PRO A 24 18.07 4.35 20.66
CA PRO A 24 17.36 5.24 21.61
C PRO A 24 15.89 5.47 21.28
N ASN A 25 15.54 5.43 19.99
CA ASN A 25 14.22 5.73 19.48
C ASN A 25 13.59 4.58 18.66
N ALA A 26 14.18 3.38 18.64
CA ALA A 26 13.69 2.27 17.82
C ALA A 26 14.16 0.90 18.36
N VAL A 27 13.43 -0.14 17.96
CA VAL A 27 13.84 -1.53 18.14
C VAL A 27 13.78 -2.30 16.83
N LEU A 28 14.62 -3.32 16.73
CA LEU A 28 14.56 -4.34 15.68
C LEU A 28 13.96 -5.62 16.29
N LEU A 29 12.95 -6.15 15.62
CA LEU A 29 12.29 -7.41 16.01
C LEU A 29 12.82 -8.57 15.14
N ASP A 30 12.79 -9.79 15.68
CA ASP A 30 13.15 -11.02 14.96
C ASP A 30 12.19 -11.29 13.79
N LYS A 31 10.93 -10.87 13.93
CA LYS A 31 9.89 -10.93 12.89
C LYS A 31 8.96 -9.73 13.01
N SER A 32 8.35 -9.34 11.89
CA SER A 32 7.42 -8.21 11.86
C SER A 32 6.34 -8.38 10.80
N TYR A 33 5.09 -8.12 11.19
CA TYR A 33 3.92 -8.03 10.31
C TYR A 33 3.53 -6.58 10.01
N PHE A 34 4.33 -5.61 10.45
CA PHE A 34 4.18 -4.23 10.01
C PHE A 34 4.62 -4.10 8.54
N TYR A 35 3.80 -3.45 7.73
CA TYR A 35 4.21 -3.04 6.40
C TYR A 35 5.20 -1.86 6.50
N PRO A 36 6.39 -1.97 5.91
CA PRO A 36 7.43 -0.95 6.12
C PRO A 36 7.24 0.32 5.30
N GLY A 37 6.17 0.40 4.51
CA GLY A 37 5.97 1.49 3.56
C GLY A 37 6.62 1.25 2.22
N GLY A 38 6.39 2.17 1.29
CA GLY A 38 6.91 2.12 -0.08
C GLY A 38 5.80 2.10 -1.13
N GLY A 39 6.16 2.32 -2.40
CA GLY A 39 5.20 2.37 -3.49
C GLY A 39 4.11 3.45 -3.35
N GLY A 40 4.37 4.50 -2.57
CA GLY A 40 3.39 5.55 -2.26
C GLY A 40 2.48 5.26 -1.07
N GLN A 41 2.53 4.05 -0.48
CA GLN A 41 1.83 3.70 0.75
C GLN A 41 2.70 4.04 1.96
N LEU A 42 2.08 4.62 3.01
CA LEU A 42 2.74 4.86 4.28
C LEU A 42 3.07 3.54 5.00
N ALA A 43 4.13 3.56 5.82
CA ALA A 43 4.40 2.48 6.75
C ALA A 43 3.29 2.36 7.78
N ASP A 44 3.08 1.15 8.28
CA ASP A 44 2.14 0.91 9.38
C ASP A 44 2.56 1.61 10.66
N ARG A 45 1.57 1.85 11.50
CA ARG A 45 1.68 2.31 12.87
C ARG A 45 1.17 1.24 13.82
N GLY A 46 1.43 1.41 15.11
CA GLY A 46 0.92 0.47 16.10
C GLY A 46 1.56 0.63 17.47
N THR A 47 1.67 -0.48 18.21
CA THR A 47 2.22 -0.49 19.56
C THR A 47 3.09 -1.71 19.80
N LEU A 48 4.04 -1.58 20.75
CA LEU A 48 4.72 -2.70 21.39
C LEU A 48 4.40 -2.69 22.88
N GLN A 49 4.05 -3.85 23.42
CA GLN A 49 3.70 -4.05 24.81
C GLN A 49 4.61 -5.07 25.47
N TRP A 50 5.05 -4.80 26.71
CA TRP A 50 5.84 -5.71 27.54
C TRP A 50 5.65 -5.34 29.02
N ASN A 51 5.52 -6.32 29.89
CA ASN A 51 5.48 -6.16 31.37
C ASN A 51 4.54 -5.00 31.83
N GLY A 52 3.38 -4.85 31.21
CA GLY A 52 2.43 -3.77 31.50
C GLY A 52 2.80 -2.40 30.97
N SER A 53 3.93 -2.24 30.30
CA SER A 53 4.37 -1.01 29.61
C SER A 53 3.99 -1.06 28.13
N THR A 54 3.83 0.13 27.50
CA THR A 54 3.51 0.27 26.08
C THR A 54 4.31 1.40 25.47
N VAL A 55 4.78 1.22 24.25
CA VAL A 55 5.27 2.29 23.36
C VAL A 55 4.45 2.32 22.08
N LYS A 56 4.27 3.51 21.52
CA LYS A 56 3.70 3.69 20.20
C LYS A 56 4.78 3.59 19.12
N ILE A 57 4.46 2.93 18.03
CA ILE A 57 5.26 2.89 16.81
C ILE A 57 4.67 3.88 15.82
N ASP A 58 5.45 4.90 15.50
CA ASP A 58 5.05 5.95 14.55
C ASP A 58 5.27 5.52 13.09
N ARG A 59 6.39 4.83 12.83
CA ARG A 59 6.76 4.37 11.49
C ARG A 59 7.76 3.22 11.53
N ILE A 60 7.96 2.61 10.37
CA ILE A 60 9.01 1.60 10.16
C ILE A 60 10.11 2.22 9.28
N GLU A 61 11.35 2.09 9.69
CA GLU A 61 12.53 2.50 8.93
C GLU A 61 13.31 1.28 8.45
N MET A 62 13.49 1.17 7.13
CA MET A 62 14.25 0.08 6.53
C MET A 62 15.75 0.43 6.46
N GLU A 63 16.59 -0.44 7.01
CA GLU A 63 18.03 -0.42 6.87
C GLU A 63 18.50 -1.75 6.27
N GLY A 64 18.67 -1.78 4.96
CA GLY A 64 18.84 -3.04 4.24
C GLY A 64 17.62 -3.93 4.36
N LYS A 65 17.75 -5.10 5.01
CA LYS A 65 16.64 -6.02 5.30
C LYS A 65 16.03 -5.81 6.69
N ASN A 66 16.60 -4.94 7.51
CA ASN A 66 16.17 -4.70 8.88
C ASN A 66 15.05 -3.66 8.94
N ALA A 67 13.90 -4.05 9.50
CA ALA A 67 12.77 -3.16 9.73
C ALA A 67 12.83 -2.62 11.16
N TRP A 68 13.30 -1.40 11.36
CA TRP A 68 13.35 -0.72 12.64
C TRP A 68 11.98 -0.12 12.97
N HIS A 69 11.43 -0.51 14.12
CA HIS A 69 10.17 0.01 14.65
C HIS A 69 10.47 1.29 15.43
N VAL A 70 10.22 2.43 14.82
CA VAL A 70 10.54 3.76 15.38
C VAL A 70 9.44 4.22 16.30
N PHE A 71 9.80 4.62 17.50
CA PHE A 71 8.88 5.10 18.53
C PHE A 71 8.30 6.47 18.19
N ASP A 72 7.10 6.74 18.68
CA ASP A 72 6.58 8.09 18.81
C ASP A 72 7.54 8.95 19.67
N GLU A 73 7.61 10.25 19.41
CA GLU A 73 8.52 11.16 20.13
C GLU A 73 8.31 11.14 21.66
N ALA A 74 7.07 10.94 22.11
CA ALA A 74 6.73 10.84 23.53
C ALA A 74 7.27 9.57 24.21
N ASP A 75 7.67 8.58 23.42
CA ASP A 75 8.12 7.27 23.90
C ASP A 75 9.65 7.07 23.75
N ILE A 76 10.37 8.08 23.26
CA ILE A 76 11.84 8.03 23.15
C ILE A 76 12.46 7.82 24.52
N GLY A 77 13.42 6.89 24.59
CA GLY A 77 14.12 6.52 25.84
C GLY A 77 13.44 5.40 26.64
N LYS A 78 12.23 4.98 26.26
CA LYS A 78 11.68 3.73 26.79
C LYS A 78 12.46 2.54 26.25
N ALA A 79 12.63 1.53 27.07
CA ALA A 79 13.38 0.32 26.72
C ALA A 79 12.45 -0.90 26.74
N PRO A 80 11.89 -1.29 25.59
CA PRO A 80 11.13 -2.53 25.49
C PRO A 80 11.91 -3.73 26.00
N GLY A 81 11.25 -4.66 26.69
CA GLY A 81 11.83 -5.91 27.17
C GLY A 81 12.37 -6.78 26.03
N GLU A 82 12.93 -7.94 26.39
CA GLU A 82 13.42 -8.90 25.37
C GLU A 82 12.29 -9.47 24.53
N LYS A 83 11.10 -9.65 25.12
CA LYS A 83 9.89 -10.12 24.43
C LYS A 83 8.82 -9.04 24.47
N VAL A 84 8.16 -8.86 23.35
CA VAL A 84 7.08 -7.89 23.17
C VAL A 84 5.87 -8.53 22.47
N VAL A 85 4.69 -8.01 22.77
CA VAL A 85 3.50 -8.18 21.95
C VAL A 85 3.41 -6.96 21.05
N ALA A 86 3.53 -7.18 19.75
CA ALA A 86 3.45 -6.16 18.73
C ALA A 86 2.02 -6.13 18.16
N SER A 87 1.45 -4.94 18.01
CA SER A 87 0.10 -4.76 17.46
C SER A 87 0.13 -3.68 16.38
N VAL A 88 -0.23 -4.05 15.15
CA VAL A 88 -0.46 -3.10 14.05
C VAL A 88 -1.77 -2.37 14.31
N ASP A 89 -1.83 -1.07 14.05
CA ASP A 89 -3.07 -0.29 14.11
C ASP A 89 -4.04 -0.78 13.03
N PRO A 90 -5.16 -1.44 13.40
CA PRO A 90 -6.07 -2.05 12.44
C PRO A 90 -6.79 -1.02 11.56
N ASP A 91 -7.16 0.13 12.13
CA ASP A 91 -7.89 1.17 11.41
C ASP A 91 -6.99 1.86 10.39
N PHE A 92 -5.74 2.11 10.76
CA PHE A 92 -4.75 2.69 9.86
C PHE A 92 -4.40 1.71 8.72
N ARG A 93 -4.17 0.42 9.02
CA ARG A 93 -3.92 -0.63 8.02
C ARG A 93 -5.10 -0.76 7.06
N LEU A 94 -6.34 -0.82 7.58
CA LEU A 94 -7.55 -0.90 6.77
C LEU A 94 -7.67 0.31 5.84
N MET A 95 -7.46 1.52 6.37
CA MET A 95 -7.49 2.76 5.59
C MET A 95 -6.46 2.72 4.44
N MET A 96 -5.23 2.29 4.70
CA MET A 96 -4.21 2.13 3.67
C MET A 96 -4.61 1.10 2.62
N CYS A 97 -5.14 -0.06 3.03
CA CYS A 97 -5.64 -1.09 2.12
C CYS A 97 -6.79 -0.59 1.23
N GLN A 98 -7.73 0.17 1.79
CA GLN A 98 -8.86 0.75 1.05
C GLN A 98 -8.37 1.74 -0.01
N LEU A 99 -7.52 2.70 0.39
CA LEU A 99 -6.94 3.67 -0.55
C LEU A 99 -6.13 2.97 -1.64
N HIS A 100 -5.28 2.00 -1.27
CA HIS A 100 -4.42 1.31 -2.23
C HIS A 100 -5.21 0.49 -3.23
N THR A 101 -6.17 -0.31 -2.77
CA THR A 101 -7.05 -1.09 -3.65
C THR A 101 -7.88 -0.17 -4.55
N GLY A 102 -8.40 0.94 -4.01
CA GLY A 102 -9.11 1.96 -4.80
C GLY A 102 -8.25 2.62 -5.87
N LEU A 103 -6.96 2.89 -5.58
CA LEU A 103 -6.02 3.40 -6.58
C LEU A 103 -5.74 2.37 -7.69
N HIS A 104 -5.70 1.07 -7.37
CA HIS A 104 -5.58 0.01 -8.38
C HIS A 104 -6.82 -0.07 -9.29
N ILE A 105 -8.04 0.03 -8.72
CA ILE A 105 -9.27 0.08 -9.52
C ILE A 105 -9.26 1.32 -10.43
N LEU A 106 -8.93 2.50 -9.88
CA LEU A 106 -8.86 3.72 -10.67
C LEU A 106 -7.81 3.63 -11.78
N ASN A 107 -6.63 3.04 -11.49
CA ASN A 107 -5.60 2.80 -12.50
C ASN A 107 -6.08 1.85 -13.61
N ALA A 108 -6.81 0.78 -13.26
CA ALA A 108 -7.41 -0.11 -14.24
C ALA A 108 -8.36 0.63 -15.18
N LEU A 109 -9.26 1.44 -14.64
CA LEU A 109 -10.22 2.24 -15.43
C LEU A 109 -9.52 3.25 -16.35
N VAL A 110 -8.51 3.96 -15.83
CA VAL A 110 -7.73 4.91 -16.63
C VAL A 110 -6.97 4.18 -17.74
N TYR A 111 -6.30 3.08 -17.41
CA TYR A 111 -5.53 2.29 -18.38
C TYR A 111 -6.41 1.74 -19.54
N GLN A 112 -7.60 1.25 -19.20
CA GLN A 112 -8.56 0.71 -20.19
C GLN A 112 -9.17 1.82 -21.06
N ARG A 113 -9.49 2.99 -20.47
CA ARG A 113 -10.19 4.07 -21.18
C ARG A 113 -9.27 4.99 -21.96
N PHE A 114 -8.02 5.11 -21.57
CA PHE A 114 -7.05 6.08 -22.14
C PHE A 114 -5.79 5.37 -22.68
N GLU A 115 -5.99 4.33 -23.48
CA GLU A 115 -4.97 3.68 -24.32
C GLU A 115 -3.66 3.29 -23.62
N GLY A 116 -3.76 2.68 -22.44
CA GLY A 116 -2.58 2.17 -21.73
C GLY A 116 -1.75 3.24 -21.01
N SER A 117 -2.38 4.31 -20.57
CA SER A 117 -1.76 5.39 -19.80
C SER A 117 -1.01 4.89 -18.58
N LEU A 118 0.21 5.37 -18.38
CA LEU A 118 1.08 4.91 -17.30
C LEU A 118 1.04 5.82 -16.07
N VAL A 119 1.15 5.22 -14.89
CA VAL A 119 1.30 5.93 -13.63
C VAL A 119 2.70 6.55 -13.53
N THR A 120 2.76 7.84 -13.19
CA THR A 120 4.02 8.59 -12.99
C THR A 120 4.29 8.94 -11.54
N GLY A 121 3.31 8.74 -10.64
CA GLY A 121 3.48 8.94 -9.21
C GLY A 121 2.25 8.55 -8.41
N VAL A 122 2.47 8.08 -7.18
CA VAL A 122 1.42 7.68 -6.23
C VAL A 122 1.81 8.15 -4.83
N GLN A 123 0.84 8.57 -4.04
CA GLN A 123 1.03 8.86 -2.62
C GLN A 123 -0.30 8.74 -1.87
N MET A 124 -0.29 8.02 -0.76
CA MET A 124 -1.37 7.96 0.21
C MET A 124 -1.03 8.82 1.41
N ALA A 125 -2.04 9.34 2.10
CA ALA A 125 -1.91 10.20 3.26
C ALA A 125 -2.68 9.63 4.46
N ALA A 126 -2.26 10.02 5.67
CA ALA A 126 -2.85 9.54 6.92
C ALA A 126 -4.24 10.13 7.22
N ASP A 127 -4.71 11.08 6.40
CA ASP A 127 -6.03 11.72 6.52
C ASP A 127 -7.14 11.00 5.74
N GLY A 128 -6.84 9.85 5.13
CA GLY A 128 -7.78 9.07 4.31
C GLY A 128 -7.86 9.56 2.87
N THR A 129 -6.87 10.31 2.40
CA THR A 129 -6.76 10.74 1.01
C THR A 129 -5.58 10.08 0.29
N ALA A 130 -5.65 10.04 -1.03
CA ALA A 130 -4.55 9.60 -1.88
C ALA A 130 -4.48 10.40 -3.17
N ARG A 131 -3.33 10.40 -3.81
CA ARG A 131 -3.13 10.92 -5.17
C ARG A 131 -2.47 9.92 -6.08
N ILE A 132 -2.87 9.97 -7.33
CA ILE A 132 -2.23 9.23 -8.41
C ILE A 132 -2.03 10.18 -9.60
N ASP A 133 -0.85 10.10 -10.20
CA ASP A 133 -0.44 10.92 -11.34
C ASP A 133 -0.30 10.02 -12.56
N PHE A 134 -0.92 10.41 -13.66
CA PHE A 134 -0.90 9.68 -14.92
C PHE A 134 -0.26 10.51 -16.04
N ASP A 135 0.44 9.85 -16.95
CA ASP A 135 0.86 10.43 -18.23
C ASP A 135 -0.34 10.45 -19.18
N LEU A 136 -1.07 11.56 -19.17
CA LEU A 136 -2.33 11.76 -19.91
C LEU A 136 -2.32 13.12 -20.60
N PRO A 137 -1.56 13.26 -21.70
CA PRO A 137 -1.59 14.50 -22.49
C PRO A 137 -2.99 14.73 -23.10
N ALA A 138 -3.45 15.98 -23.03
CA ALA A 138 -4.68 16.44 -23.68
C ALA A 138 -6.01 15.79 -23.24
N VAL A 139 -6.05 15.03 -22.15
CA VAL A 139 -7.31 14.47 -21.62
C VAL A 139 -8.12 15.55 -20.89
N ASP A 140 -9.44 15.62 -21.18
CA ASP A 140 -10.37 16.47 -20.46
C ASP A 140 -10.59 15.95 -19.03
N ASN A 141 -10.43 16.83 -18.05
CA ASN A 141 -10.65 16.50 -16.63
C ASN A 141 -12.10 16.05 -16.34
N ASN A 142 -13.08 16.46 -17.16
CA ASN A 142 -14.45 15.99 -17.01
C ASN A 142 -14.60 14.50 -17.36
N GLU A 143 -13.86 13.98 -18.32
CA GLU A 143 -13.85 12.55 -18.63
C GLU A 143 -13.27 11.74 -17.46
N LEU A 144 -12.25 12.25 -16.80
CA LEU A 144 -11.69 11.61 -15.59
C LEU A 144 -12.68 11.63 -14.41
N ARG A 145 -13.51 12.68 -14.27
CA ARG A 145 -14.54 12.74 -13.22
C ARG A 145 -15.63 11.70 -13.42
N LYS A 146 -15.95 11.34 -14.65
CA LYS A 146 -16.95 10.31 -14.99
C LYS A 146 -16.54 8.91 -14.54
N LEU A 147 -15.28 8.70 -14.11
CA LEU A 147 -14.82 7.42 -13.58
C LEU A 147 -15.32 7.15 -12.14
N GLU A 148 -15.74 8.18 -11.38
CA GLU A 148 -16.14 8.01 -9.98
C GLU A 148 -17.33 7.03 -9.78
N PRO A 149 -18.43 7.10 -10.55
CA PRO A 149 -19.51 6.12 -10.42
C PRO A 149 -19.06 4.68 -10.72
N GLU A 150 -18.24 4.49 -11.77
CA GLU A 150 -17.73 3.18 -12.16
C GLU A 150 -16.75 2.62 -11.12
N LEU A 151 -15.87 3.46 -10.57
CA LEU A 151 -14.98 3.12 -9.45
C LEU A 151 -15.78 2.58 -8.26
N ASN A 152 -16.86 3.26 -7.88
CA ASN A 152 -17.70 2.86 -6.75
C ASN A 152 -18.58 1.65 -7.05
N SER A 153 -18.99 1.43 -8.31
CA SER A 153 -19.64 0.19 -8.73
C SER A 153 -18.71 -1.00 -8.52
N LEU A 154 -17.46 -0.93 -9.01
CA LEU A 154 -16.45 -1.99 -8.85
C LEU A 154 -16.08 -2.24 -7.37
N ILE A 155 -16.12 -1.20 -6.54
CA ILE A 155 -15.99 -1.36 -5.07
C ILE A 155 -17.16 -2.20 -4.55
N SER A 156 -18.38 -1.87 -4.92
CA SER A 156 -19.60 -2.53 -4.42
C SER A 156 -19.74 -3.96 -4.92
N ASP A 157 -19.20 -4.29 -6.10
CA ASP A 157 -19.30 -5.62 -6.73
C ASP A 157 -18.61 -6.73 -5.92
N GLY A 158 -17.72 -6.37 -4.99
CA GLY A 158 -17.09 -7.33 -4.09
C GLY A 158 -16.10 -8.27 -4.78
N LEU A 159 -15.38 -7.76 -5.79
CA LEU A 159 -14.39 -8.53 -6.53
C LEU A 159 -13.29 -9.04 -5.61
N GLN A 160 -12.86 -10.30 -5.81
CA GLN A 160 -11.72 -10.87 -5.07
C GLN A 160 -10.43 -10.16 -5.44
N VAL A 161 -9.59 -9.93 -4.43
CA VAL A 161 -8.26 -9.34 -4.60
C VAL A 161 -7.22 -10.34 -4.10
N ASN A 162 -6.40 -10.84 -5.01
CA ASN A 162 -5.42 -11.88 -4.74
C ASN A 162 -4.00 -11.37 -4.96
N ALA A 163 -3.05 -11.93 -4.22
CA ALA A 163 -1.63 -11.79 -4.52
C ALA A 163 -1.14 -13.05 -5.25
N VAL A 164 -0.55 -12.87 -6.42
CA VAL A 164 0.10 -13.93 -7.19
C VAL A 164 1.56 -13.56 -7.43
N TYR A 165 2.41 -14.54 -7.64
CA TYR A 165 3.84 -14.34 -7.83
C TYR A 165 4.24 -14.86 -9.20
N LEU A 166 4.87 -14.01 -10.02
CA LEU A 166 5.31 -14.35 -11.36
C LEU A 166 6.84 -14.35 -11.40
N ASP A 167 7.42 -15.39 -11.99
CA ASP A 167 8.83 -15.37 -12.38
C ASP A 167 9.06 -14.40 -13.55
N SER A 168 10.33 -14.13 -13.88
CA SER A 168 10.70 -13.21 -14.96
C SER A 168 10.17 -13.63 -16.33
N THR A 169 10.03 -14.94 -16.58
CA THR A 169 9.53 -15.48 -17.86
C THR A 169 8.02 -15.27 -17.98
N ALA A 170 7.26 -15.55 -16.91
CA ALA A 170 5.83 -15.31 -16.86
C ALA A 170 5.53 -13.80 -16.94
N LEU A 171 6.28 -12.97 -16.19
CA LEU A 171 6.15 -11.51 -16.19
C LEU A 171 6.36 -10.92 -17.60
N ALA A 172 7.34 -11.41 -18.36
CA ALA A 172 7.63 -10.96 -19.72
C ALA A 172 6.49 -11.28 -20.72
N ARG A 173 5.63 -12.26 -20.41
CA ARG A 173 4.48 -12.64 -21.24
C ARG A 173 3.20 -11.86 -20.92
N GLU A 174 3.22 -11.06 -19.86
CA GLU A 174 2.08 -10.24 -19.43
C GLU A 174 2.39 -8.74 -19.57
N PRO A 175 2.45 -8.19 -20.79
CA PRO A 175 2.63 -6.76 -20.99
C PRO A 175 1.46 -6.00 -20.35
N GLY A 176 1.75 -4.92 -19.65
CA GLY A 176 0.72 -4.12 -18.96
C GLY A 176 0.51 -4.45 -17.49
N VAL A 177 1.21 -5.44 -16.92
CA VAL A 177 1.28 -5.67 -15.48
C VAL A 177 2.20 -4.63 -14.81
N LEU A 178 3.24 -4.17 -15.51
CA LEU A 178 4.13 -3.10 -15.07
C LEU A 178 3.61 -1.76 -15.62
N ARG A 179 2.76 -1.07 -14.87
CA ARG A 179 2.10 0.17 -15.29
C ARG A 179 2.65 1.44 -14.68
N SER A 180 3.72 1.35 -13.90
CA SER A 180 4.36 2.51 -13.30
C SER A 180 5.71 2.77 -13.96
N ARG A 181 5.94 4.04 -14.35
CA ARG A 181 7.27 4.49 -14.80
C ARG A 181 8.23 4.73 -13.64
N SER A 182 7.71 4.92 -12.43
CA SER A 182 8.50 5.38 -11.28
C SER A 182 8.67 4.35 -10.18
N VAL A 183 7.79 3.35 -10.09
CA VAL A 183 7.78 2.41 -8.95
C VAL A 183 7.36 1.01 -9.43
N ALA A 184 8.30 0.25 -9.97
CA ALA A 184 8.13 -1.20 -10.06
C ALA A 184 8.57 -1.80 -8.71
N PRO A 185 7.78 -2.69 -8.07
CA PRO A 185 8.27 -3.38 -6.90
C PRO A 185 9.51 -4.19 -7.25
N PRO A 186 10.56 -4.16 -6.43
CA PRO A 186 11.75 -4.96 -6.69
C PRO A 186 11.37 -6.45 -6.64
N PRO A 187 12.03 -7.31 -7.44
CA PRO A 187 11.81 -8.75 -7.35
C PRO A 187 12.13 -9.26 -5.95
N GLN A 188 11.41 -10.31 -5.55
CA GLN A 188 11.67 -11.04 -4.31
C GLN A 188 13.05 -11.73 -4.35
N ASP A 189 13.53 -12.24 -3.21
CA ASP A 189 14.81 -12.97 -3.14
C ASP A 189 14.83 -14.24 -4.00
N ASP A 190 13.65 -14.83 -4.28
CA ASP A 190 13.47 -15.96 -5.19
C ASP A 190 13.34 -15.56 -6.67
N GLY A 191 13.48 -14.29 -6.98
CA GLY A 191 13.38 -13.74 -8.34
C GLY A 191 11.95 -13.53 -8.84
N THR A 192 10.93 -13.80 -8.03
CA THR A 192 9.53 -13.55 -8.41
C THR A 192 9.13 -12.09 -8.19
N THR A 193 8.12 -11.63 -8.93
CA THR A 193 7.47 -10.34 -8.76
C THR A 193 6.05 -10.54 -8.24
N ARG A 194 5.70 -9.83 -7.16
CA ARG A 194 4.35 -9.86 -6.60
C ARG A 194 3.40 -9.04 -7.45
N ILE A 195 2.29 -9.66 -7.84
CA ILE A 195 1.21 -9.07 -8.64
C ILE A 195 -0.05 -9.07 -7.78
N ILE A 196 -0.74 -7.95 -7.77
CA ILE A 196 -2.10 -7.85 -7.24
C ILE A 196 -3.07 -8.04 -8.39
N GLU A 197 -3.92 -9.04 -8.25
CA GLU A 197 -4.99 -9.36 -9.18
C GLU A 197 -6.33 -8.98 -8.55
N ILE A 198 -7.08 -8.09 -9.19
CA ILE A 198 -8.50 -7.86 -8.93
C ILE A 198 -9.25 -8.68 -9.96
N VAL A 199 -9.81 -9.80 -9.51
CA VAL A 199 -10.36 -10.84 -10.39
C VAL A 199 -11.43 -10.28 -11.33
N GLY A 200 -11.23 -10.50 -12.63
CA GLY A 200 -12.13 -10.01 -13.67
C GLY A 200 -11.94 -8.53 -14.07
N LEU A 201 -11.07 -7.80 -13.37
CA LEU A 201 -10.81 -6.39 -13.67
C LEU A 201 -9.38 -6.14 -14.15
N ASP A 202 -8.36 -6.56 -13.36
CA ASP A 202 -7.00 -6.10 -13.61
C ASP A 202 -5.93 -6.87 -12.84
N ARG A 203 -4.66 -6.76 -13.33
CA ARG A 203 -3.46 -7.32 -12.71
C ARG A 203 -2.33 -6.29 -12.76
N GLN A 204 -1.74 -5.96 -11.60
CA GLN A 204 -0.68 -4.95 -11.48
C GLN A 204 0.43 -5.39 -10.52
N ALA A 205 1.69 -5.16 -10.87
CA ALA A 205 2.82 -5.38 -9.98
C ALA A 205 2.75 -4.40 -8.80
N CYS A 206 2.70 -4.92 -7.57
CA CYS A 206 2.56 -4.12 -6.37
C CYS A 206 3.12 -4.79 -5.11
N GLY A 207 3.89 -4.00 -4.33
CA GLY A 207 4.45 -4.41 -3.04
C GLY A 207 3.66 -3.92 -1.82
N GLY A 208 2.51 -3.28 -1.99
CA GLY A 208 1.72 -2.75 -0.86
C GLY A 208 0.70 -3.73 -0.29
N THR A 209 -0.03 -3.28 0.75
CA THR A 209 -1.11 -4.06 1.35
C THR A 209 -2.45 -3.72 0.68
N HIS A 210 -3.32 -4.72 0.57
CA HIS A 210 -4.60 -4.62 -0.11
C HIS A 210 -5.72 -5.27 0.69
N LEU A 211 -6.96 -4.92 0.35
CA LEU A 211 -8.16 -5.64 0.80
C LEU A 211 -8.17 -7.05 0.17
N SER A 212 -8.89 -7.99 0.76
CA SER A 212 -9.18 -9.30 0.14
C SER A 212 -10.39 -9.27 -0.80
N LYS A 213 -11.27 -8.27 -0.64
CA LYS A 213 -12.42 -8.00 -1.51
C LYS A 213 -12.62 -6.50 -1.66
N THR A 214 -13.02 -6.05 -2.84
CA THR A 214 -13.25 -4.62 -3.10
C THR A 214 -14.36 -4.04 -2.21
N SER A 215 -15.40 -4.82 -1.87
CA SER A 215 -16.51 -4.39 -1.01
C SER A 215 -16.14 -4.13 0.47
N GLN A 216 -14.92 -4.42 0.89
CA GLN A 216 -14.41 -4.03 2.21
C GLN A 216 -14.00 -2.53 2.24
N SER A 217 -14.01 -1.85 1.10
CA SER A 217 -13.74 -0.41 1.03
C SER A 217 -15.01 0.40 1.26
N ALA A 218 -14.87 1.51 2.01
CA ALA A 218 -15.82 2.60 1.92
C ALA A 218 -15.79 3.20 0.49
N PRO A 219 -16.88 3.87 0.06
CA PRO A 219 -16.89 4.56 -1.22
C PRO A 219 -15.76 5.60 -1.31
N LEU A 220 -15.30 5.84 -2.53
CA LEU A 220 -14.25 6.81 -2.83
C LEU A 220 -14.82 7.97 -3.64
N ARG A 221 -14.33 9.17 -3.37
CA ARG A 221 -14.65 10.39 -4.13
C ARG A 221 -13.43 10.90 -4.86
N ILE A 222 -13.61 11.31 -6.11
CA ILE A 222 -12.61 12.11 -6.86
C ILE A 222 -12.70 13.56 -6.37
N MET A 223 -11.84 13.92 -5.43
CA MET A 223 -11.87 15.23 -4.79
C MET A 223 -11.37 16.35 -5.71
N LYS A 224 -10.30 16.08 -6.44
CA LYS A 224 -9.65 17.08 -7.30
C LYS A 224 -8.90 16.42 -8.45
N ILE A 225 -8.94 17.08 -9.61
CA ILE A 225 -8.10 16.75 -10.76
C ILE A 225 -7.28 18.00 -11.10
N GLU A 226 -5.97 17.82 -11.23
CA GLU A 226 -5.01 18.89 -11.48
C GLU A 226 -4.13 18.57 -12.68
N ASN A 227 -3.92 19.56 -13.54
CA ASN A 227 -2.91 19.45 -14.58
C ASN A 227 -1.53 19.69 -13.98
N LYS A 228 -0.61 18.76 -14.16
CA LYS A 228 0.78 18.84 -13.71
C LYS A 228 1.71 18.92 -14.93
N GLY A 229 1.86 20.12 -15.47
CA GLY A 229 2.52 20.36 -16.75
C GLY A 229 1.66 19.91 -17.94
N GLN A 230 2.31 19.72 -19.12
CA GLN A 230 1.61 19.41 -20.36
C GLN A 230 1.09 17.97 -20.42
N HIS A 231 1.79 17.02 -19.77
CA HIS A 231 1.53 15.60 -19.93
C HIS A 231 0.82 14.95 -18.75
N ASN A 232 1.03 15.44 -17.53
CA ASN A 232 0.53 14.74 -16.35
C ASN A 232 -0.83 15.25 -15.87
N ARG A 233 -1.70 14.32 -15.50
CA ARG A 233 -2.94 14.55 -14.76
C ARG A 233 -2.84 13.93 -13.38
N ARG A 234 -3.05 14.73 -12.34
CA ARG A 234 -3.11 14.27 -10.94
C ARG A 234 -4.56 14.14 -10.52
N ILE A 235 -4.95 12.95 -10.10
CA ILE A 235 -6.25 12.68 -9.49
C ILE A 235 -6.05 12.51 -7.99
N ARG A 236 -6.81 13.26 -7.19
CA ARG A 236 -6.90 13.09 -5.73
C ARG A 236 -8.21 12.41 -5.40
N ILE A 237 -8.12 11.32 -4.65
CA ILE A 237 -9.27 10.59 -4.12
C ILE A 237 -9.29 10.65 -2.60
N GLY A 238 -10.46 10.44 -2.01
CA GLY A 238 -10.61 10.34 -0.56
C GLY A 238 -11.74 9.39 -0.20
N LEU A 239 -11.59 8.70 0.94
CA LEU A 239 -12.64 7.86 1.51
C LEU A 239 -13.83 8.72 1.94
N VAL A 240 -15.04 8.29 1.59
CA VAL A 240 -16.29 8.91 2.06
C VAL A 240 -16.57 8.33 3.45
N ARG A 241 -16.50 9.20 4.46
CA ARG A 241 -16.80 8.86 5.85
C ARG A 241 -18.27 9.11 6.17
#